data_5ab8a1ce529643ac738bb3db8fa24263
#
_entry.id   5ab8a1ce529643ac738bb3db8fa24263
#
_cell.length_a   1.000
_cell.length_b   1.000
_cell.length_c   1.000
_cell.angle_alpha   90.00
_cell.angle_beta   90.00
_cell.angle_gamma   90.00
#
_symmetry.space_group_name_H-M   'P 1'
#
loop_
_entity.id
_entity.type
_entity.pdbx_description
1 polymer ?
#
loop_
_entity_poly.entity_id
_entity_poly.type
_entity_poly.pdbx_seq_one_letter_code
_entity_poly.pdbx_strand_id
1 'polypeptide(L)'
;MNWMSVVQQLSTSLPLRKIYTLANRVPILGSALRNFSRAAIPSDALVWKSIRSGPGKGLWIHLNPRYEMKYLEGDYEASVERILLSNLRPGTVFYDVGAHIGVFSLIAARNLGVQGSVFAFEPDPSNVRRIKEHASRNQLDAIRIIPKAVSCTDGRLRFQRASFQSSMNRGVLVEETLALQESAIEVDSITLDAVAREHAWPTLIKIDVEGSEAAVLQGSEEIFRFAKPLLVCEIHHEQASSDVTRWLLERGYKFQWLESSTEFPRHLLATYLG
;
A
#
# COMPACT_ATOMS: atom_id res chain seq x y z
N MET A 1 -9.66 -35.28 -3.31
CA MET A 1 -10.14 -34.64 -2.07
C MET A 1 -9.52 -33.25 -2.06
N ASN A 2 -10.33 -32.20 -2.14
CA ASN A 2 -9.88 -30.82 -2.42
C ASN A 2 -9.22 -30.25 -1.14
N TRP A 3 -7.94 -29.91 -1.20
CA TRP A 3 -7.12 -29.37 -0.09
C TRP A 3 -7.78 -28.13 0.57
N MET A 4 -8.51 -27.34 -0.18
CA MET A 4 -9.25 -26.17 0.33
C MET A 4 -10.34 -26.54 1.35
N SER A 5 -11.00 -27.67 1.19
CA SER A 5 -12.01 -28.15 2.17
C SER A 5 -11.36 -28.62 3.47
N VAL A 6 -10.15 -29.17 3.41
CA VAL A 6 -9.40 -29.61 4.58
C VAL A 6 -8.88 -28.42 5.40
N VAL A 7 -8.37 -27.38 4.75
CA VAL A 7 -7.91 -26.16 5.44
C VAL A 7 -9.08 -25.40 6.07
N GLN A 8 -10.24 -25.38 5.41
CA GLN A 8 -11.45 -24.76 5.93
C GLN A 8 -12.03 -25.54 7.13
N GLN A 9 -12.00 -26.87 7.10
CA GLN A 9 -12.39 -27.73 8.25
C GLN A 9 -11.43 -27.65 9.41
N LEU A 10 -10.10 -27.58 9.17
CA LEU A 10 -9.10 -27.45 10.22
C LEU A 10 -9.15 -26.10 10.95
N SER A 11 -9.60 -25.04 10.29
CA SER A 11 -9.77 -23.72 10.91
C SER A 11 -10.98 -23.59 11.83
N THR A 12 -11.90 -24.55 11.79
CA THR A 12 -13.16 -24.52 12.57
C THR A 12 -13.22 -25.55 13.70
N SER A 13 -12.25 -26.49 13.80
CA SER A 13 -12.24 -27.51 14.84
C SER A 13 -11.77 -26.95 16.20
N LEU A 14 -12.65 -26.99 17.19
CA LEU A 14 -12.41 -26.55 18.58
C LEU A 14 -11.12 -27.06 19.25
N PRO A 15 -10.67 -28.33 19.05
CA PRO A 15 -9.46 -28.84 19.70
C PRO A 15 -8.18 -28.20 19.13
N LEU A 16 -8.11 -27.94 17.82
CA LEU A 16 -6.92 -27.32 17.20
C LEU A 16 -6.75 -25.84 17.62
N ARG A 17 -7.85 -25.14 17.84
CA ARG A 17 -7.82 -23.76 18.35
C ARG A 17 -7.28 -23.69 19.78
N LYS A 18 -7.64 -24.66 20.63
CA LYS A 18 -7.10 -24.76 22.01
C LYS A 18 -5.62 -25.13 22.03
N ILE A 19 -5.19 -26.06 21.18
CA ILE A 19 -3.78 -26.44 21.04
C ILE A 19 -2.95 -25.25 20.53
N TYR A 20 -3.45 -24.50 19.53
CA TYR A 20 -2.80 -23.31 19.01
C TYR A 20 -2.68 -22.21 20.09
N THR A 21 -3.72 -22.01 20.89
CA THR A 21 -3.73 -21.02 21.97
C THR A 21 -2.79 -21.42 23.12
N LEU A 22 -2.67 -22.72 23.41
CA LEU A 22 -1.75 -23.24 24.45
C LEU A 22 -0.29 -23.16 23.98
N ALA A 23 -0.02 -23.51 22.72
CA ALA A 23 1.31 -23.45 22.13
C ALA A 23 1.85 -22.01 22.01
N ASN A 24 0.98 -21.03 21.83
CA ASN A 24 1.37 -19.61 21.81
C ASN A 24 1.79 -19.06 23.19
N ARG A 25 1.50 -19.77 24.28
CA ARG A 25 1.98 -19.41 25.63
C ARG A 25 3.45 -19.80 25.88
N VAL A 26 4.02 -20.64 25.00
CA VAL A 26 5.45 -21.00 25.03
C VAL A 26 6.12 -20.35 23.82
N PRO A 27 6.94 -19.30 23.99
CA PRO A 27 7.44 -18.47 22.88
C PRO A 27 8.13 -19.26 21.75
N ILE A 28 8.93 -20.27 22.11
CA ILE A 28 9.69 -21.09 21.15
C ILE A 28 8.75 -22.04 20.37
N LEU A 29 7.80 -22.69 21.05
CA LEU A 29 6.85 -23.61 20.42
C LEU A 29 5.85 -22.84 19.51
N GLY A 30 5.42 -21.68 19.93
CA GLY A 30 4.51 -20.83 19.17
C GLY A 30 5.15 -20.30 17.88
N SER A 31 6.44 -19.93 17.90
CA SER A 31 7.16 -19.50 16.71
C SER A 31 7.39 -20.65 15.71
N ALA A 32 7.79 -21.82 16.19
CA ALA A 32 7.97 -23.00 15.35
C ALA A 32 6.65 -23.46 14.70
N LEU A 33 5.54 -23.46 15.44
CA LEU A 33 4.22 -23.82 14.93
C LEU A 33 3.70 -22.82 13.89
N ARG A 34 3.93 -21.51 14.11
CA ARG A 34 3.61 -20.47 13.13
C ARG A 34 4.43 -20.61 11.87
N ASN A 35 5.73 -20.88 11.99
CA ASN A 35 6.61 -21.07 10.84
C ASN A 35 6.23 -22.32 10.04
N PHE A 36 5.94 -23.42 10.74
CA PHE A 36 5.47 -24.66 10.09
C PHE A 36 4.11 -24.47 9.41
N SER A 37 3.14 -23.82 10.07
CA SER A 37 1.83 -23.56 9.47
C SER A 37 1.93 -22.61 8.26
N ARG A 38 2.82 -21.61 8.32
CA ARG A 38 3.11 -20.73 7.17
C ARG A 38 3.78 -21.48 6.03
N ALA A 39 4.72 -22.37 6.31
CA ALA A 39 5.40 -23.17 5.28
C ALA A 39 4.45 -24.14 4.58
N ALA A 40 3.41 -24.63 5.26
CA ALA A 40 2.39 -25.50 4.67
C ALA A 40 1.39 -24.78 3.75
N ILE A 41 1.32 -23.44 3.78
CA ILE A 41 0.47 -22.66 2.89
C ILE A 41 1.22 -22.43 1.57
N PRO A 42 0.63 -22.75 0.40
CA PRO A 42 1.23 -22.42 -0.89
C PRO A 42 1.58 -20.93 -0.99
N SER A 43 2.73 -20.61 -1.60
CA SER A 43 3.21 -19.22 -1.72
C SER A 43 2.28 -18.33 -2.53
N ASP A 44 1.49 -18.90 -3.43
CA ASP A 44 0.51 -18.25 -4.31
C ASP A 44 -0.94 -18.35 -3.81
N ALA A 45 -1.15 -18.97 -2.63
CA ALA A 45 -2.50 -19.11 -2.08
C ALA A 45 -3.11 -17.76 -1.76
N LEU A 46 -4.31 -17.52 -2.28
CA LEU A 46 -5.12 -16.34 -1.96
C LEU A 46 -6.44 -16.76 -1.33
N VAL A 47 -6.81 -16.08 -0.26
CA VAL A 47 -8.08 -16.32 0.44
C VAL A 47 -8.79 -15.01 0.76
N TRP A 48 -10.10 -15.02 0.68
CA TRP A 48 -10.91 -13.89 1.12
C TRP A 48 -11.00 -13.87 2.64
N LYS A 49 -10.65 -12.73 3.24
CA LYS A 49 -10.81 -12.47 4.66
C LYS A 49 -11.37 -11.06 4.88
N SER A 50 -12.15 -10.92 5.95
CA SER A 50 -12.59 -9.61 6.41
C SER A 50 -11.58 -9.04 7.40
N ILE A 51 -11.28 -7.75 7.28
CA ILE A 51 -10.47 -6.99 8.26
C ILE A 51 -11.22 -7.02 9.59
N ARG A 52 -10.52 -7.34 10.67
CA ARG A 52 -11.13 -7.65 11.97
C ARG A 52 -11.34 -6.42 12.84
N SER A 53 -10.47 -5.43 12.71
CA SER A 53 -10.44 -4.24 13.58
C SER A 53 -9.96 -3.02 12.80
N GLY A 54 -9.88 -1.87 13.49
CA GLY A 54 -9.42 -0.61 12.92
C GLY A 54 -10.37 -0.01 11.87
N PRO A 55 -9.89 1.00 11.15
CA PRO A 55 -10.69 1.74 10.15
C PRO A 55 -11.19 0.87 8.99
N GLY A 56 -10.46 -0.19 8.66
CA GLY A 56 -10.83 -1.16 7.64
C GLY A 56 -11.81 -2.23 8.10
N LYS A 57 -12.23 -2.26 9.38
CA LYS A 57 -13.07 -3.34 9.92
C LYS A 57 -14.29 -3.63 9.04
N GLY A 58 -14.45 -4.90 8.68
CA GLY A 58 -15.56 -5.37 7.84
C GLY A 58 -15.28 -5.36 6.34
N LEU A 59 -14.24 -4.64 5.86
CA LEU A 59 -13.82 -4.72 4.46
C LEU A 59 -13.27 -6.10 4.14
N TRP A 60 -13.65 -6.63 3.00
CA TRP A 60 -13.17 -7.89 2.47
C TRP A 60 -11.96 -7.67 1.59
N ILE A 61 -10.89 -8.43 1.85
CA ILE A 61 -9.67 -8.43 1.05
C ILE A 61 -9.28 -9.85 0.65
N HIS A 62 -8.75 -9.98 -0.55
CA HIS A 62 -8.21 -11.22 -1.12
C HIS A 62 -6.71 -11.20 -0.86
N LEU A 63 -6.25 -11.92 0.14
CA LEU A 63 -4.89 -11.84 0.65
C LEU A 63 -4.19 -13.20 0.68
N ASN A 64 -2.86 -13.13 0.66
CA ASN A 64 -2.04 -14.30 0.92
C ASN A 64 -1.90 -14.51 2.42
N PRO A 65 -2.41 -15.62 2.99
CA PRO A 65 -2.39 -15.83 4.43
C PRO A 65 -0.98 -16.11 4.99
N ARG A 66 0.00 -16.34 4.10
CA ARG A 66 1.40 -16.56 4.49
C ARG A 66 2.12 -15.24 4.80
N TYR A 67 1.79 -14.15 4.05
CA TYR A 67 2.56 -12.91 4.06
C TYR A 67 1.76 -11.67 4.46
N GLU A 68 0.43 -11.67 4.27
CA GLU A 68 -0.39 -10.47 4.30
C GLU A 68 -1.41 -10.42 5.46
N MET A 69 -1.27 -11.31 6.45
CA MET A 69 -2.16 -11.35 7.62
C MET A 69 -2.15 -10.06 8.44
N LYS A 70 -1.06 -9.26 8.35
CA LYS A 70 -0.92 -7.95 9.00
C LYS A 70 -2.06 -6.98 8.66
N TYR A 71 -2.60 -7.05 7.46
CA TYR A 71 -3.72 -6.19 7.05
C TYR A 71 -5.05 -6.49 7.75
N LEU A 72 -5.16 -7.63 8.46
CA LEU A 72 -6.41 -8.00 9.14
C LEU A 72 -6.54 -7.44 10.55
N GLU A 73 -5.44 -7.05 11.18
CA GLU A 73 -5.45 -6.68 12.60
C GLU A 73 -5.84 -5.21 12.83
N GLY A 74 -5.86 -4.38 11.76
CA GLY A 74 -6.34 -2.99 11.79
C GLY A 74 -5.43 -2.01 12.52
N ASP A 75 -4.16 -2.35 12.61
CA ASP A 75 -3.07 -1.51 13.14
C ASP A 75 -1.92 -1.36 12.14
N TYR A 76 -2.15 -1.77 10.89
CA TYR A 76 -1.17 -1.64 9.82
C TYR A 76 -0.94 -0.17 9.50
N GLU A 77 0.29 0.32 9.76
CA GLU A 77 0.66 1.73 9.61
C GLU A 77 -0.35 2.69 10.30
N ALA A 78 -0.63 2.43 11.57
CA ALA A 78 -1.67 3.15 12.33
C ALA A 78 -1.50 4.67 12.37
N SER A 79 -0.27 5.18 12.26
CA SER A 79 0.02 6.63 12.14
C SER A 79 -0.52 7.19 10.82
N VAL A 80 -0.27 6.49 9.70
CA VAL A 80 -0.76 6.84 8.37
C VAL A 80 -2.28 6.77 8.32
N GLU A 81 -2.88 5.66 8.78
CA GLU A 81 -4.35 5.52 8.86
C GLU A 81 -5.00 6.68 9.60
N ARG A 82 -4.45 7.07 10.75
CA ARG A 82 -4.97 8.18 11.57
C ARG A 82 -4.96 9.50 10.81
N ILE A 83 -3.86 9.79 10.11
CA ILE A 83 -3.74 11.02 9.32
C ILE A 83 -4.72 11.00 8.15
N LEU A 84 -4.81 9.90 7.42
CA LEU A 84 -5.76 9.76 6.32
C LEU A 84 -7.19 10.04 6.82
N LEU A 85 -7.64 9.32 7.84
CA LEU A 85 -9.01 9.46 8.36
C LEU A 85 -9.31 10.86 8.89
N SER A 86 -8.34 11.50 9.55
CA SER A 86 -8.53 12.87 10.04
C SER A 86 -8.61 13.92 8.94
N ASN A 87 -8.22 13.57 7.70
CA ASN A 87 -8.21 14.49 6.55
C ASN A 87 -9.20 14.10 5.44
N LEU A 88 -9.86 12.95 5.52
CA LEU A 88 -10.93 12.59 4.60
C LEU A 88 -12.18 13.43 4.92
N ARG A 89 -12.58 14.28 3.98
CA ARG A 89 -13.74 15.18 4.07
C ARG A 89 -14.55 15.07 2.78
N PRO A 90 -15.83 15.42 2.76
CA PRO A 90 -16.57 15.58 1.52
C PRO A 90 -15.81 16.46 0.53
N GLY A 91 -15.66 15.98 -0.71
CA GLY A 91 -14.87 16.66 -1.73
C GLY A 91 -13.38 16.29 -1.75
N THR A 92 -12.87 15.48 -0.81
CA THR A 92 -11.48 15.01 -0.85
C THR A 92 -11.23 14.20 -2.11
N VAL A 93 -10.16 14.55 -2.81
CA VAL A 93 -9.55 13.75 -3.88
C VAL A 93 -8.27 13.14 -3.30
N PHE A 94 -8.27 11.83 -3.13
CA PHE A 94 -7.15 11.09 -2.55
C PHE A 94 -6.37 10.34 -3.63
N TYR A 95 -5.07 10.59 -3.69
CA TYR A 95 -4.12 9.85 -4.52
C TYR A 95 -3.33 8.86 -3.65
N ASP A 96 -3.50 7.56 -3.91
CA ASP A 96 -2.80 6.45 -3.25
C ASP A 96 -1.73 5.92 -4.20
N VAL A 97 -0.51 6.46 -4.09
CA VAL A 97 0.61 6.14 -4.99
C VAL A 97 1.41 4.98 -4.40
N GLY A 98 1.48 3.86 -5.13
CA GLY A 98 1.95 2.58 -4.63
C GLY A 98 0.85 1.87 -3.81
N ALA A 99 -0.35 1.80 -4.38
CA ALA A 99 -1.53 1.28 -3.65
C ALA A 99 -1.43 -0.19 -3.26
N HIS A 100 -0.49 -0.97 -3.84
CA HIS A 100 -0.30 -2.40 -3.59
C HIS A 100 -1.62 -3.16 -3.77
N ILE A 101 -2.14 -3.79 -2.72
CA ILE A 101 -3.45 -4.47 -2.77
C ILE A 101 -4.64 -3.55 -2.45
N GLY A 102 -4.40 -2.26 -2.29
CA GLY A 102 -5.42 -1.23 -2.15
C GLY A 102 -6.03 -1.05 -0.77
N VAL A 103 -5.36 -1.44 0.31
CA VAL A 103 -5.92 -1.34 1.67
C VAL A 103 -6.29 0.10 2.03
N PHE A 104 -5.38 1.06 1.80
CA PHE A 104 -5.64 2.48 2.06
C PHE A 104 -6.69 3.05 1.11
N SER A 105 -6.66 2.67 -0.16
CA SER A 105 -7.69 3.04 -1.14
C SER A 105 -9.08 2.59 -0.72
N LEU A 106 -9.23 1.35 -0.20
CA LEU A 106 -10.50 0.81 0.28
C LEU A 106 -11.01 1.57 1.52
N ILE A 107 -10.11 1.82 2.48
CA ILE A 107 -10.44 2.57 3.70
C ILE A 107 -10.89 3.99 3.33
N ALA A 108 -10.14 4.66 2.46
CA ALA A 108 -10.47 6.01 2.00
C ALA A 108 -11.82 6.04 1.27
N ALA A 109 -12.03 5.16 0.30
CA ALA A 109 -13.26 5.12 -0.49
C ALA A 109 -14.50 4.89 0.38
N ARG A 110 -14.41 3.98 1.37
CA ARG A 110 -15.52 3.74 2.31
C ARG A 110 -15.87 4.97 3.14
N ASN A 111 -14.87 5.72 3.58
CA ASN A 111 -15.08 6.91 4.41
C ASN A 111 -15.55 8.14 3.60
N LEU A 112 -15.14 8.23 2.35
CA LEU A 112 -15.57 9.30 1.44
C LEU A 112 -16.96 9.07 0.84
N GLY A 113 -17.34 7.80 0.63
CA GLY A 113 -18.57 7.45 -0.08
C GLY A 113 -18.61 8.08 -1.47
N VAL A 114 -19.77 8.58 -1.87
CA VAL A 114 -19.99 9.23 -3.19
C VAL A 114 -19.50 10.68 -3.26
N GLN A 115 -19.07 11.24 -2.16
CA GLN A 115 -18.68 12.66 -2.05
C GLN A 115 -17.19 12.91 -2.24
N GLY A 116 -16.41 11.88 -2.59
CA GLY A 116 -14.99 12.01 -2.86
C GLY A 116 -14.53 11.04 -3.94
N SER A 117 -13.25 11.12 -4.27
CA SER A 117 -12.64 10.27 -5.29
C SER A 117 -11.32 9.71 -4.78
N VAL A 118 -11.04 8.46 -5.10
CA VAL A 118 -9.78 7.78 -4.81
C VAL A 118 -9.13 7.36 -6.12
N PHE A 119 -7.89 7.75 -6.32
CA PHE A 119 -7.06 7.30 -7.43
C PHE A 119 -5.97 6.38 -6.88
N ALA A 120 -6.05 5.11 -7.22
CA ALA A 120 -5.11 4.08 -6.80
C ALA A 120 -4.11 3.79 -7.92
N PHE A 121 -2.85 4.15 -7.70
CA PHE A 121 -1.76 3.93 -8.66
C PHE A 121 -0.99 2.68 -8.29
N GLU A 122 -0.99 1.68 -9.16
CA GLU A 122 -0.32 0.40 -8.92
C GLU A 122 0.16 -0.21 -10.25
N PRO A 123 1.47 -0.44 -10.42
CA PRO A 123 1.99 -0.98 -11.68
C PRO A 123 1.86 -2.51 -11.81
N ASP A 124 1.83 -3.28 -10.70
CA ASP A 124 1.75 -4.74 -10.78
C ASP A 124 0.35 -5.21 -11.23
N PRO A 125 0.24 -5.89 -12.39
CA PRO A 125 -1.07 -6.35 -12.89
C PRO A 125 -1.82 -7.29 -11.92
N SER A 126 -1.10 -8.04 -11.08
CA SER A 126 -1.73 -8.94 -10.10
C SER A 126 -2.35 -8.15 -8.94
N ASN A 127 -1.68 -7.10 -8.47
CA ASN A 127 -2.23 -6.19 -7.47
C ASN A 127 -3.40 -5.38 -8.03
N VAL A 128 -3.26 -4.84 -9.24
CA VAL A 128 -4.35 -4.15 -9.96
C VAL A 128 -5.61 -5.00 -10.01
N ARG A 129 -5.48 -6.29 -10.38
CA ARG A 129 -6.61 -7.22 -10.38
C ARG A 129 -7.22 -7.36 -8.98
N ARG A 130 -6.38 -7.49 -7.95
CA ARG A 130 -6.85 -7.60 -6.56
C ARG A 130 -7.57 -6.33 -6.10
N ILE A 131 -7.06 -5.14 -6.42
CA ILE A 131 -7.76 -3.89 -6.09
C ILE A 131 -9.16 -3.85 -6.74
N LYS A 132 -9.28 -4.27 -8.01
CA LYS A 132 -10.57 -4.36 -8.71
C LYS A 132 -11.54 -5.33 -8.01
N GLU A 133 -11.05 -6.51 -7.65
CA GLU A 133 -11.83 -7.52 -6.93
C GLU A 133 -12.27 -7.02 -5.55
N HIS A 134 -11.37 -6.33 -4.82
CA HIS A 134 -11.67 -5.74 -3.52
C HIS A 134 -12.72 -4.64 -3.62
N ALA A 135 -12.53 -3.68 -4.55
CA ALA A 135 -13.50 -2.59 -4.78
C ALA A 135 -14.88 -3.14 -5.10
N SER A 136 -14.96 -4.09 -6.04
CA SER A 136 -16.22 -4.74 -6.43
C SER A 136 -16.88 -5.46 -5.26
N ARG A 137 -16.16 -6.29 -4.51
CA ARG A 137 -16.71 -7.05 -3.38
C ARG A 137 -17.22 -6.16 -2.25
N ASN A 138 -16.59 -5.01 -2.04
CA ASN A 138 -16.96 -4.05 -1.00
C ASN A 138 -17.92 -2.96 -1.52
N GLN A 139 -18.32 -2.99 -2.79
CA GLN A 139 -19.22 -2.01 -3.43
C GLN A 139 -18.67 -0.56 -3.30
N LEU A 140 -17.37 -0.39 -3.61
CA LEU A 140 -16.65 0.89 -3.51
C LEU A 140 -16.35 1.45 -4.90
N ASP A 141 -17.34 2.11 -5.51
CA ASP A 141 -17.25 2.65 -6.88
C ASP A 141 -16.42 3.95 -6.98
N ALA A 142 -16.08 4.55 -5.83
CA ALA A 142 -15.27 5.78 -5.78
C ALA A 142 -13.78 5.55 -6.12
N ILE A 143 -13.33 4.28 -6.29
CA ILE A 143 -11.94 3.94 -6.58
C ILE A 143 -11.70 3.89 -8.09
N ARG A 144 -10.88 4.82 -8.59
CA ARG A 144 -10.32 4.78 -9.95
C ARG A 144 -8.92 4.20 -9.91
N ILE A 145 -8.70 3.11 -10.61
CA ILE A 145 -7.42 2.41 -10.64
C ILE A 145 -6.63 2.87 -11.86
N ILE A 146 -5.41 3.36 -11.63
CA ILE A 146 -4.45 3.74 -12.66
C ILE A 146 -3.36 2.66 -12.69
N PRO A 147 -3.38 1.73 -13.65
CA PRO A 147 -2.48 0.59 -13.71
C PRO A 147 -1.11 0.98 -14.27
N LYS A 148 -0.47 1.96 -13.66
CA LYS A 148 0.81 2.53 -14.09
C LYS A 148 1.69 2.83 -12.88
N ALA A 149 3.02 2.79 -13.10
CA ALA A 149 3.97 3.35 -12.17
C ALA A 149 3.89 4.88 -12.19
N VAL A 150 4.07 5.52 -11.04
CA VAL A 150 4.22 6.97 -11.00
C VAL A 150 5.69 7.32 -10.99
N SER A 151 6.09 8.27 -11.86
CA SER A 151 7.48 8.71 -11.99
C SER A 151 7.56 10.18 -12.43
N CYS A 152 8.76 10.68 -12.68
CA CYS A 152 9.00 12.04 -13.18
C CYS A 152 8.64 12.22 -14.67
N THR A 153 8.44 11.13 -15.41
CA THR A 153 8.10 11.17 -16.84
C THR A 153 7.09 10.10 -17.21
N ASP A 154 6.28 10.43 -18.22
CA ASP A 154 5.41 9.47 -18.88
C ASP A 154 6.26 8.58 -19.80
N GLY A 155 5.94 7.26 -19.88
CA GLY A 155 6.67 6.34 -20.72
C GLY A 155 6.58 4.90 -20.25
N ARG A 156 7.70 4.20 -20.30
CA ARG A 156 7.85 2.82 -19.82
C ARG A 156 9.02 2.71 -18.85
N LEU A 157 8.84 1.91 -17.82
CA LEU A 157 9.84 1.65 -16.79
C LEU A 157 9.95 0.16 -16.53
N ARG A 158 11.09 -0.26 -16.04
CA ARG A 158 11.28 -1.61 -15.52
C ARG A 158 10.85 -1.66 -14.06
N PHE A 159 10.03 -2.62 -13.77
CA PHE A 159 9.50 -2.87 -12.45
C PHE A 159 9.88 -4.27 -11.99
N GLN A 160 10.69 -4.33 -10.94
CA GLN A 160 11.06 -5.58 -10.30
C GLN A 160 9.90 -6.01 -9.39
N ARG A 161 9.19 -7.06 -9.79
CA ARG A 161 8.11 -7.62 -8.96
C ARG A 161 8.70 -8.21 -7.68
N ALA A 162 8.03 -7.97 -6.58
CA ALA A 162 8.35 -8.69 -5.35
C ALA A 162 8.14 -10.20 -5.54
N SER A 163 9.14 -11.00 -5.20
CA SER A 163 8.91 -12.43 -5.08
C SER A 163 8.10 -12.71 -3.80
N PHE A 164 7.12 -13.61 -3.86
CA PHE A 164 6.40 -14.08 -2.67
C PHE A 164 7.32 -14.66 -1.58
N GLN A 165 8.59 -14.86 -1.90
CA GLN A 165 9.60 -15.40 -0.97
C GLN A 165 10.35 -14.30 -0.20
N SER A 166 10.31 -13.06 -0.64
CA SER A 166 10.90 -11.95 0.11
C SER A 166 9.96 -11.51 1.24
N SER A 167 10.53 -11.16 2.38
CA SER A 167 9.79 -10.59 3.51
C SER A 167 9.16 -9.23 3.20
N MET A 168 9.59 -8.61 2.11
CA MET A 168 9.04 -7.40 1.52
C MET A 168 8.31 -7.77 0.23
N ASN A 169 6.99 -7.86 0.30
CA ASN A 169 6.13 -8.25 -0.82
C ASN A 169 5.79 -7.04 -1.73
N ARG A 170 6.76 -6.19 -2.00
CA ARG A 170 6.63 -4.91 -2.68
C ARG A 170 7.57 -4.84 -3.87
N GLY A 171 7.09 -4.37 -5.00
CA GLY A 171 7.88 -4.22 -6.21
C GLY A 171 8.62 -2.87 -6.23
N VAL A 172 9.77 -2.83 -6.88
CA VAL A 172 10.68 -1.67 -6.95
C VAL A 172 10.91 -1.31 -8.41
N LEU A 173 10.97 -0.02 -8.73
CA LEU A 173 11.47 0.45 -10.01
C LEU A 173 12.99 0.23 -10.08
N VAL A 174 13.49 -0.35 -11.17
CA VAL A 174 14.91 -0.65 -11.35
C VAL A 174 15.47 0.10 -12.55
N GLU A 175 16.69 0.61 -12.40
CA GLU A 175 17.43 1.22 -13.48
C GLU A 175 17.91 0.16 -14.48
N GLU A 176 18.08 0.55 -15.75
CA GLU A 176 18.47 -0.36 -16.84
C GLU A 176 19.79 -1.10 -16.62
N THR A 177 20.65 -0.61 -15.75
CA THR A 177 22.01 -1.09 -15.52
C THR A 177 22.12 -2.26 -14.53
N LEU A 178 21.07 -2.55 -13.77
CA LEU A 178 21.09 -3.66 -12.81
C LEU A 178 20.81 -5.00 -13.52
N ALA A 179 21.59 -6.02 -13.15
CA ALA A 179 21.45 -7.37 -13.71
C ALA A 179 20.01 -7.86 -13.62
N LEU A 180 19.47 -8.27 -14.77
CA LEU A 180 18.09 -8.74 -14.93
C LEU A 180 17.80 -9.89 -13.99
N GLN A 181 16.93 -9.68 -13.03
CA GLN A 181 16.27 -10.78 -12.32
C GLN A 181 15.06 -11.24 -13.18
N GLU A 182 14.84 -12.54 -13.24
CA GLU A 182 13.78 -13.17 -14.06
C GLU A 182 12.35 -12.64 -13.78
N SER A 183 12.16 -11.90 -12.70
CA SER A 183 10.86 -11.33 -12.26
C SER A 183 10.63 -9.86 -12.64
N ALA A 184 11.53 -9.23 -13.40
CA ALA A 184 11.33 -7.87 -13.89
C ALA A 184 10.34 -7.84 -15.05
N ILE A 185 9.40 -6.88 -15.01
CA ILE A 185 8.43 -6.63 -16.07
C ILE A 185 8.54 -5.19 -16.56
N GLU A 186 8.16 -4.94 -17.81
CA GLU A 186 7.91 -3.57 -18.27
C GLU A 186 6.53 -3.11 -17.83
N VAL A 187 6.44 -1.87 -17.31
CA VAL A 187 5.21 -1.22 -16.92
C VAL A 187 5.14 0.18 -17.53
N ASP A 188 3.95 0.63 -17.83
CA ASP A 188 3.74 2.03 -18.23
C ASP A 188 3.98 2.94 -17.02
N SER A 189 4.53 4.13 -17.26
CA SER A 189 4.68 5.19 -16.27
C SER A 189 3.85 6.42 -16.62
N ILE A 190 3.52 7.19 -15.59
CA ILE A 190 2.75 8.44 -15.72
C ILE A 190 3.19 9.41 -14.62
N THR A 191 3.14 10.71 -14.93
CA THR A 191 3.31 11.76 -13.93
C THR A 191 1.99 12.03 -13.20
N LEU A 192 2.05 12.42 -11.93
CA LEU A 192 0.83 12.82 -11.22
C LEU A 192 0.19 14.05 -11.82
N ASP A 193 1.00 14.98 -12.34
CA ASP A 193 0.50 16.18 -13.02
C ASP A 193 -0.35 15.82 -14.26
N ALA A 194 0.06 14.83 -15.06
CA ALA A 194 -0.72 14.37 -16.21
C ALA A 194 -2.10 13.86 -15.77
N VAL A 195 -2.16 13.05 -14.70
CA VAL A 195 -3.43 12.55 -14.16
C VAL A 195 -4.30 13.67 -13.61
N ALA A 196 -3.71 14.66 -12.90
CA ALA A 196 -4.46 15.77 -12.34
C ALA A 196 -5.09 16.67 -13.42
N ARG A 197 -4.39 16.88 -14.55
CA ARG A 197 -4.93 17.63 -15.68
C ARG A 197 -6.12 16.95 -16.36
N GLU A 198 -6.10 15.60 -16.42
CA GLU A 198 -7.17 14.84 -17.07
C GLU A 198 -8.38 14.58 -16.15
N HIS A 199 -8.18 14.62 -14.82
CA HIS A 199 -9.19 14.17 -13.87
C HIS A 199 -9.48 15.22 -12.78
N ALA A 200 -8.87 15.05 -11.61
CA ALA A 200 -9.13 15.90 -10.45
C ALA A 200 -7.85 16.13 -9.66
N TRP A 201 -7.65 17.36 -9.21
CA TRP A 201 -6.50 17.76 -8.42
C TRP A 201 -6.59 17.17 -7.00
N PRO A 202 -5.55 16.48 -6.52
CA PRO A 202 -5.59 15.87 -5.21
C PRO A 202 -5.52 16.91 -4.08
N THR A 203 -6.27 16.67 -3.03
CA THR A 203 -6.17 17.39 -1.76
C THR A 203 -5.37 16.61 -0.71
N LEU A 204 -5.21 15.32 -0.95
CA LEU A 204 -4.48 14.38 -0.09
C LEU A 204 -3.73 13.38 -0.96
N ILE A 205 -2.45 13.18 -0.68
CA ILE A 205 -1.59 12.22 -1.39
C ILE A 205 -0.90 11.31 -0.36
N LYS A 206 -0.92 10.00 -0.61
CA LYS A 206 -0.01 9.04 0.00
C LYS A 206 0.99 8.58 -1.06
N ILE A 207 2.29 8.56 -0.73
CA ILE A 207 3.35 8.01 -1.57
C ILE A 207 4.05 6.90 -0.79
N ASP A 208 4.15 5.71 -1.41
CA ASP A 208 4.85 4.54 -0.89
C ASP A 208 5.29 3.70 -2.09
N VAL A 209 6.47 4.01 -2.64
CA VAL A 209 6.96 3.49 -3.94
C VAL A 209 8.36 2.87 -3.85
N GLU A 210 8.75 2.44 -2.65
CA GLU A 210 9.94 1.63 -2.40
C GLU A 210 11.25 2.23 -2.95
N GLY A 211 11.45 3.55 -2.71
CA GLY A 211 12.69 4.25 -3.02
C GLY A 211 12.63 5.20 -4.22
N SER A 212 11.50 5.30 -4.92
CA SER A 212 11.33 6.21 -6.06
C SER A 212 10.54 7.49 -5.71
N GLU A 213 10.43 7.85 -4.43
CA GLU A 213 9.61 8.95 -3.91
C GLU A 213 9.97 10.30 -4.53
N ALA A 214 11.28 10.56 -4.70
CA ALA A 214 11.77 11.79 -5.32
C ALA A 214 11.33 11.92 -6.78
N ALA A 215 11.32 10.83 -7.55
CA ALA A 215 10.85 10.83 -8.93
C ALA A 215 9.35 11.09 -9.03
N VAL A 216 8.55 10.56 -8.08
CA VAL A 216 7.11 10.85 -7.99
C VAL A 216 6.89 12.35 -7.77
N LEU A 217 7.61 12.96 -6.82
CA LEU A 217 7.50 14.38 -6.53
C LEU A 217 7.93 15.26 -7.71
N GLN A 218 8.99 14.89 -8.43
CA GLN A 218 9.41 15.59 -9.66
C GLN A 218 8.32 15.57 -10.74
N GLY A 219 7.50 14.52 -10.80
CA GLY A 219 6.36 14.41 -11.71
C GLY A 219 5.07 15.02 -11.18
N SER A 220 5.13 15.85 -10.13
CA SER A 220 3.97 16.46 -9.46
C SER A 220 4.12 17.98 -9.17
N GLU A 221 4.97 18.66 -9.94
CA GLU A 221 5.29 20.07 -9.76
C GLU A 221 4.06 20.98 -9.76
N GLU A 222 3.15 20.77 -10.71
CA GLU A 222 1.94 21.57 -10.83
C GLU A 222 0.97 21.32 -9.68
N ILE A 223 0.82 20.07 -9.28
CA ILE A 223 0.00 19.68 -8.13
C ILE A 223 0.44 20.43 -6.88
N PHE A 224 1.72 20.38 -6.55
CA PHE A 224 2.24 21.03 -5.35
C PHE A 224 2.25 22.55 -5.44
N ARG A 225 2.36 23.10 -6.64
CA ARG A 225 2.25 24.54 -6.88
C ARG A 225 0.83 25.07 -6.74
N PHE A 226 -0.17 24.37 -7.29
CA PHE A 226 -1.53 24.89 -7.43
C PHE A 226 -2.51 24.28 -6.41
N ALA A 227 -2.52 22.99 -6.21
CA ALA A 227 -3.44 22.30 -5.30
C ALA A 227 -2.94 22.25 -3.85
N LYS A 228 -1.61 22.24 -3.65
CA LYS A 228 -0.98 22.25 -2.33
C LYS A 228 -1.52 21.16 -1.39
N PRO A 229 -1.51 19.90 -1.82
CA PRO A 229 -2.12 18.81 -1.06
C PRO A 229 -1.39 18.55 0.25
N LEU A 230 -2.10 17.95 1.19
CA LEU A 230 -1.47 17.26 2.31
C LEU A 230 -0.76 16.01 1.76
N LEU A 231 0.49 15.80 2.15
CA LEU A 231 1.29 14.64 1.73
C LEU A 231 1.65 13.77 2.93
N VAL A 232 1.39 12.46 2.80
CA VAL A 232 2.00 11.41 3.62
C VAL A 232 2.92 10.60 2.73
N CYS A 233 4.20 10.49 3.08
CA CYS A 233 5.20 9.81 2.26
C CYS A 233 6.00 8.83 3.10
N GLU A 234 6.03 7.54 2.71
CA GLU A 234 6.98 6.58 3.25
C GLU A 234 8.32 6.77 2.55
N ILE A 235 9.38 6.92 3.32
CA ILE A 235 10.75 7.14 2.84
C ILE A 235 11.55 5.88 3.13
N HIS A 236 12.20 5.31 2.12
CA HIS A 236 12.80 3.99 2.21
C HIS A 236 14.31 4.00 2.49
N HIS A 237 15.01 5.10 2.23
CA HIS A 237 16.45 5.20 2.46
C HIS A 237 16.91 6.66 2.61
N GLU A 238 18.14 6.85 3.08
CA GLU A 238 18.68 8.16 3.44
C GLU A 238 18.77 9.13 2.24
N GLN A 239 19.14 8.65 1.05
CA GLN A 239 19.17 9.49 -0.15
C GLN A 239 17.78 10.00 -0.51
N ALA A 240 16.76 9.15 -0.50
CA ALA A 240 15.37 9.56 -0.72
C ALA A 240 14.91 10.57 0.33
N SER A 241 15.31 10.40 1.59
CA SER A 241 15.04 11.37 2.66
C SER A 241 15.60 12.76 2.33
N SER A 242 16.85 12.83 1.91
CA SER A 242 17.51 14.09 1.56
C SER A 242 16.86 14.78 0.37
N ASP A 243 16.53 14.01 -0.67
CA ASP A 243 15.96 14.56 -1.90
C ASP A 243 14.52 15.00 -1.70
N VAL A 244 13.68 14.19 -1.05
CA VAL A 244 12.28 14.51 -0.78
C VAL A 244 12.15 15.73 0.16
N THR A 245 12.91 15.76 1.25
CA THR A 245 12.81 16.88 2.22
C THR A 245 13.28 18.18 1.62
N ARG A 246 14.38 18.19 0.86
CA ARG A 246 14.86 19.36 0.12
C ARG A 246 13.81 19.84 -0.88
N TRP A 247 13.26 18.95 -1.69
CA TRP A 247 12.24 19.25 -2.69
C TRP A 247 10.99 19.92 -2.07
N LEU A 248 10.53 19.42 -0.93
CA LEU A 248 9.39 19.96 -0.18
C LEU A 248 9.68 21.34 0.40
N LEU A 249 10.85 21.53 1.04
CA LEU A 249 11.24 22.82 1.63
C LEU A 249 11.34 23.93 0.57
N GLU A 250 11.94 23.63 -0.59
CA GLU A 250 12.05 24.57 -1.72
C GLU A 250 10.67 25.04 -2.23
N ARG A 251 9.61 24.28 -1.99
CA ARG A 251 8.23 24.60 -2.40
C ARG A 251 7.34 25.10 -1.27
N GLY A 252 7.95 25.48 -0.14
CA GLY A 252 7.25 26.09 0.98
C GLY A 252 6.45 25.10 1.84
N TYR A 253 6.79 23.82 1.80
CA TYR A 253 6.22 22.83 2.70
C TYR A 253 7.07 22.74 3.97
N LYS A 254 6.40 22.55 5.10
CA LYS A 254 7.01 21.98 6.33
C LYS A 254 6.69 20.50 6.41
N PHE A 255 7.53 19.75 7.08
CA PHE A 255 7.29 18.33 7.33
C PHE A 255 7.59 17.95 8.77
N GLN A 256 7.03 16.83 9.18
CA GLN A 256 7.35 16.14 10.43
C GLN A 256 7.41 14.63 10.21
N TRP A 257 8.31 13.96 10.91
CA TRP A 257 8.36 12.51 10.94
C TRP A 257 7.28 11.96 11.86
N LEU A 258 6.65 10.86 11.44
CA LEU A 258 5.59 10.23 12.22
C LEU A 258 6.14 9.26 13.26
N GLU A 259 7.32 8.70 13.01
CA GLU A 259 8.02 7.82 13.92
C GLU A 259 9.20 8.56 14.59
N SER A 260 9.49 8.16 15.84
CA SER A 260 10.65 8.63 16.58
C SER A 260 11.95 7.89 16.18
N SER A 261 11.85 6.72 15.54
CA SER A 261 12.99 5.97 15.01
C SER A 261 13.70 6.78 13.91
N THR A 262 15.01 6.58 13.79
CA THR A 262 15.81 7.10 12.67
C THR A 262 16.06 6.05 11.58
N GLU A 263 15.62 4.81 11.80
CA GLU A 263 15.77 3.72 10.85
C GLU A 263 14.71 3.79 9.75
N PHE A 264 15.09 3.52 8.51
CA PHE A 264 14.16 3.43 7.37
C PHE A 264 13.55 2.03 7.23
N PRO A 265 12.33 1.92 6.70
CA PRO A 265 11.48 3.02 6.19
C PRO A 265 10.85 3.86 7.30
N ARG A 266 10.54 5.13 6.99
CA ARG A 266 9.89 6.08 7.88
C ARG A 266 8.84 6.90 7.14
N HIS A 267 7.79 7.30 7.83
CA HIS A 267 6.78 8.18 7.25
C HIS A 267 7.02 9.65 7.63
N LEU A 268 6.88 10.52 6.65
CA LEU A 268 6.77 11.96 6.87
C LEU A 268 5.36 12.45 6.52
N LEU A 269 4.91 13.44 7.27
CA LEU A 269 3.74 14.25 6.97
C LEU A 269 4.20 15.63 6.53
N ALA A 270 3.81 16.06 5.33
CA ALA A 270 4.13 17.40 4.83
C ALA A 270 2.86 18.23 4.59
N THR A 271 2.94 19.51 4.99
CA THR A 271 1.87 20.49 4.86
C THR A 271 2.42 21.79 4.29
N TYR A 272 1.65 22.45 3.41
CA TYR A 272 2.02 23.76 2.89
C TYR A 272 1.93 24.82 3.99
N LEU A 273 2.95 25.69 4.04
CA LEU A 273 2.94 26.89 4.89
C LEU A 273 2.27 27.99 4.06
N GLY A 274 0.99 28.20 4.25
CA GLY A 274 0.21 29.21 3.53
C GLY A 274 0.79 30.63 3.58
#